data_35dee77589a4644716550dedc217eea7
#
_entry.id   35dee77589a4644716550dedc217eea7
#
_cell.length_a   1.000
_cell.length_b   1.000
_cell.length_c   1.000
_cell.angle_alpha   90.00
_cell.angle_beta   90.00
_cell.angle_gamma   90.00
#
_symmetry.space_group_name_H-M   'P 1'
#
loop_
_entity.id
_entity.type
_entity.pdbx_description
1 polymer ?
#
loop_
_entity_poly.entity_id
_entity_poly.type
_entity_poly.pdbx_seq_one_letter_code
_entity_poly.pdbx_strand_id
1 'polypeptide(L)'
;QGDFIGAAPDSEIVMVKLKEAKKYLTNYFYAMGSQPLYQENDIMLAASFLKNVAIKQKKPIVIVVGLGCGNGGRAGGSPLDEVLNRIGSKIGNCVVVAAGNEGNERLHYRGTIGIATETTTHNVEFRVGDNVPGFVLELWGNAPDIFSVGFVSPFGESVPRIPVRQGSVENINFVFEQSSIELTYELVESGTGGQLIFMRFKQPSAGIWTIKVYGNNILDGNFNIWGGLRQYTPEGNYFLTPNPDMTLTVPAATENVITFGGYDNVTNAFYPKSGRGFTRENRIKPDLTAPAVNVYGPGISGGYTRRTGTSVACALGAGACAQILQWGIVEDNKPYMKNNYIKNYLIRGAERNRDIRYPSEQWGYGTINVFDSFLILTRT
;
A
#
# COMPACT_ATOMS: atom_id res chain seq x y z
N GLN A 1 -14.64 -15.22 32.01
CA GLN A 1 -14.73 -14.24 30.94
C GLN A 1 -13.88 -13.05 31.37
N GLY A 2 -12.65 -12.93 30.86
CA GLY A 2 -11.84 -11.75 31.12
C GLY A 2 -12.50 -10.55 30.48
N ASP A 3 -12.49 -9.42 31.18
CA ASP A 3 -13.03 -8.16 30.67
C ASP A 3 -12.17 -7.73 29.46
N PHE A 4 -12.72 -7.92 28.26
CA PHE A 4 -12.10 -7.42 27.05
C PHE A 4 -12.31 -5.90 26.97
N ILE A 5 -11.23 -5.14 27.01
CA ILE A 5 -11.25 -3.70 26.85
C ILE A 5 -10.55 -3.34 25.53
N GLY A 6 -11.20 -2.53 24.70
CA GLY A 6 -10.60 -2.02 23.47
C GLY A 6 -9.45 -1.04 23.75
N ALA A 7 -8.62 -0.78 22.73
CA ALA A 7 -7.48 0.14 22.87
C ALA A 7 -7.88 1.61 23.14
N ALA A 8 -9.13 1.99 22.92
CA ALA A 8 -9.69 3.30 23.25
C ALA A 8 -11.15 3.15 23.73
N PRO A 9 -11.38 2.67 24.96
CA PRO A 9 -12.70 2.24 25.42
C PRO A 9 -13.72 3.38 25.49
N ASP A 10 -13.30 4.61 25.76
CA ASP A 10 -14.16 5.77 25.91
C ASP A 10 -14.40 6.53 24.59
N SER A 11 -13.90 6.01 23.47
CA SER A 11 -14.06 6.63 22.16
C SER A 11 -15.44 6.34 21.57
N GLU A 12 -16.06 7.38 21.02
CA GLU A 12 -17.23 7.22 20.16
C GLU A 12 -16.81 6.68 18.79
N ILE A 13 -17.58 5.72 18.25
CA ILE A 13 -17.27 5.10 16.97
C ILE A 13 -18.24 5.61 15.90
N VAL A 14 -17.68 6.12 14.81
CA VAL A 14 -18.43 6.47 13.59
C VAL A 14 -17.97 5.54 12.46
N MET A 15 -18.89 4.79 11.89
CA MET A 15 -18.60 3.85 10.80
C MET A 15 -19.25 4.32 9.50
N VAL A 16 -18.51 4.20 8.41
CA VAL A 16 -19.02 4.43 7.06
C VAL A 16 -19.02 3.11 6.30
N LYS A 17 -20.21 2.66 5.90
CA LYS A 17 -20.33 1.53 4.98
C LYS A 17 -20.10 2.04 3.55
N LEU A 18 -19.03 1.58 2.95
CA LEU A 18 -18.70 1.92 1.57
C LEU A 18 -19.60 1.16 0.59
N LYS A 19 -19.82 1.76 -0.56
CA LYS A 19 -20.47 1.13 -1.70
C LYS A 19 -19.47 0.24 -2.43
N GLU A 20 -19.89 -0.95 -2.81
CA GLU A 20 -19.07 -1.84 -3.63
C GLU A 20 -18.75 -1.23 -5.01
N ALA A 21 -17.57 -1.51 -5.51
CA ALA A 21 -17.12 -1.07 -6.81
C ALA A 21 -18.01 -1.63 -7.92
N LYS A 22 -18.24 -0.82 -8.93
CA LYS A 22 -19.06 -1.22 -10.09
C LYS A 22 -18.38 -2.32 -10.89
N LYS A 23 -19.15 -3.26 -11.42
CA LYS A 23 -18.65 -4.42 -12.17
C LYS A 23 -17.72 -4.07 -13.33
N TYR A 24 -17.90 -2.93 -13.99
CA TYR A 24 -17.00 -2.54 -15.08
C TYR A 24 -15.57 -2.30 -14.60
N LEU A 25 -15.38 -1.79 -13.36
CA LEU A 25 -14.05 -1.61 -12.77
C LEU A 25 -13.42 -2.94 -12.40
N THR A 26 -14.17 -3.82 -11.74
CA THR A 26 -13.66 -5.15 -11.38
C THR A 26 -13.29 -5.96 -12.62
N ASN A 27 -14.07 -5.85 -13.69
CA ASN A 27 -13.78 -6.47 -14.97
C ASN A 27 -12.56 -5.85 -15.66
N TYR A 28 -12.43 -4.52 -15.60
CA TYR A 28 -11.29 -3.83 -16.21
C TYR A 28 -9.97 -4.27 -15.60
N PHE A 29 -9.91 -4.40 -14.27
CA PHE A 29 -8.71 -4.85 -13.56
C PHE A 29 -8.60 -6.38 -13.43
N TYR A 30 -9.52 -7.14 -14.00
CA TYR A 30 -9.61 -8.60 -13.82
C TYR A 30 -9.57 -9.02 -12.36
N ALA A 31 -10.18 -8.23 -11.48
CA ALA A 31 -10.19 -8.51 -10.07
C ALA A 31 -11.03 -9.76 -9.78
N MET A 32 -10.37 -10.85 -9.48
CA MET A 32 -10.97 -12.13 -9.15
C MET A 32 -11.00 -12.29 -7.64
N GLY A 33 -12.08 -12.84 -7.12
CA GLY A 33 -12.21 -13.09 -5.67
C GLY A 33 -13.60 -12.84 -5.15
N SER A 34 -13.88 -13.32 -3.95
CA SER A 34 -15.17 -13.19 -3.27
C SER A 34 -15.26 -11.98 -2.35
N GLN A 35 -14.16 -11.28 -2.13
CA GLN A 35 -14.13 -10.13 -1.23
C GLN A 35 -14.62 -8.87 -1.96
N PRO A 36 -15.39 -7.99 -1.29
CA PRO A 36 -15.86 -6.76 -1.89
C PRO A 36 -14.70 -5.80 -2.20
N LEU A 37 -14.77 -5.16 -3.35
CA LEU A 37 -13.88 -4.07 -3.77
C LEU A 37 -14.58 -2.73 -3.61
N TYR A 38 -13.82 -1.69 -3.34
CA TYR A 38 -14.33 -0.33 -3.16
C TYR A 38 -13.62 0.64 -4.10
N GLN A 39 -14.32 1.71 -4.48
CA GLN A 39 -13.74 2.76 -5.33
C GLN A 39 -13.02 3.80 -4.46
N GLU A 40 -11.91 4.30 -4.95
CA GLU A 40 -11.08 5.30 -4.25
C GLU A 40 -11.87 6.57 -3.92
N ASN A 41 -12.69 7.08 -4.85
CA ASN A 41 -13.53 8.25 -4.63
C ASN A 41 -14.54 8.09 -3.49
N ASP A 42 -15.09 6.88 -3.29
CA ASP A 42 -16.01 6.61 -2.19
C ASP A 42 -15.28 6.64 -0.84
N ILE A 43 -14.01 6.20 -0.79
CA ILE A 43 -13.15 6.30 0.40
C ILE A 43 -12.82 7.78 0.69
N MET A 44 -12.53 8.58 -0.34
CA MET A 44 -12.29 10.03 -0.20
C MET A 44 -13.51 10.76 0.36
N LEU A 45 -14.71 10.43 -0.14
CA LEU A 45 -15.97 10.97 0.37
C LEU A 45 -16.24 10.54 1.82
N ALA A 46 -15.96 9.28 2.16
CA ALA A 46 -16.08 8.76 3.51
C ALA A 46 -15.16 9.50 4.49
N ALA A 47 -13.89 9.69 4.15
CA ALA A 47 -12.94 10.43 4.96
C ALA A 47 -13.38 11.90 5.17
N SER A 48 -13.89 12.54 4.12
CA SER A 48 -14.45 13.89 4.18
C SER A 48 -15.69 13.98 5.06
N PHE A 49 -16.58 12.97 4.98
CA PHE A 49 -17.75 12.86 5.84
C PHE A 49 -17.36 12.73 7.30
N LEU A 50 -16.44 11.83 7.64
CA LEU A 50 -15.95 11.62 9.00
C LEU A 50 -15.35 12.89 9.61
N LYS A 51 -14.53 13.60 8.84
CA LYS A 51 -14.00 14.91 9.24
C LYS A 51 -15.14 15.91 9.56
N ASN A 52 -16.19 15.94 8.74
CA ASN A 52 -17.31 16.85 8.96
C ASN A 52 -18.13 16.49 10.22
N VAL A 53 -18.24 15.19 10.53
CA VAL A 53 -18.85 14.72 11.79
C VAL A 53 -18.05 15.25 12.99
N ALA A 54 -16.73 15.11 12.98
CA ALA A 54 -15.85 15.60 14.04
C ALA A 54 -16.00 17.13 14.25
N ILE A 55 -16.05 17.89 13.17
CA ILE A 55 -16.27 19.36 13.24
C ILE A 55 -17.61 19.68 13.88
N LYS A 56 -18.69 19.00 13.51
CA LYS A 56 -20.04 19.20 14.10
C LYS A 56 -20.06 18.87 15.59
N GLN A 57 -19.38 17.80 15.98
CA GLN A 57 -19.31 17.37 17.38
C GLN A 57 -18.27 18.15 18.21
N LYS A 58 -17.43 18.97 17.56
CA LYS A 58 -16.32 19.69 18.20
C LYS A 58 -15.37 18.75 18.95
N LYS A 59 -15.12 17.57 18.39
CA LYS A 59 -14.25 16.53 18.95
C LYS A 59 -13.08 16.26 18.01
N PRO A 60 -11.91 15.90 18.54
CA PRO A 60 -10.82 15.36 17.70
C PRO A 60 -11.25 14.01 17.11
N ILE A 61 -10.58 13.60 16.01
CA ILE A 61 -10.92 12.36 15.32
C ILE A 61 -9.67 11.57 14.91
N VAL A 62 -9.76 10.25 15.02
CA VAL A 62 -8.85 9.32 14.36
C VAL A 62 -9.60 8.61 13.23
N ILE A 63 -9.19 8.87 12.01
CA ILE A 63 -9.73 8.20 10.81
C ILE A 63 -8.87 6.96 10.53
N VAL A 64 -9.51 5.80 10.46
CA VAL A 64 -8.85 4.51 10.24
C VAL A 64 -9.15 4.02 8.82
N VAL A 65 -8.10 3.82 8.01
CA VAL A 65 -8.20 3.24 6.68
C VAL A 65 -7.50 1.87 6.69
N GLY A 66 -8.28 0.84 7.00
CA GLY A 66 -7.83 -0.57 7.01
C GLY A 66 -7.90 -1.24 5.63
N LEU A 67 -8.01 -0.46 4.56
CA LEU A 67 -8.11 -0.89 3.18
C LEU A 67 -6.85 -0.49 2.41
N GLY A 68 -6.55 -1.22 1.33
CA GLY A 68 -5.42 -0.89 0.48
C GLY A 68 -5.64 -1.30 -0.97
N CYS A 69 -4.90 -0.66 -1.89
CA CYS A 69 -4.87 -0.95 -3.31
C CYS A 69 -3.48 -1.44 -3.73
N GLY A 70 -3.45 -2.46 -4.60
CA GLY A 70 -2.22 -2.97 -5.20
C GLY A 70 -1.70 -2.13 -6.37
N ASN A 71 -2.52 -1.24 -6.92
CA ASN A 71 -2.16 -0.35 -8.02
C ASN A 71 -1.64 1.00 -7.49
N GLY A 72 -0.83 1.70 -8.29
CA GLY A 72 -0.26 3.00 -7.94
C GLY A 72 1.23 2.97 -7.57
N GLY A 73 1.89 4.10 -7.66
CA GLY A 73 3.36 4.25 -7.66
C GLY A 73 4.07 4.17 -6.31
N ARG A 74 3.41 3.90 -5.21
CA ARG A 74 3.99 3.82 -3.84
C ARG A 74 4.80 5.06 -3.42
N ALA A 75 4.47 6.21 -4.02
CA ALA A 75 5.10 7.50 -3.71
C ALA A 75 4.18 8.45 -2.92
N GLY A 76 2.91 8.08 -2.71
CA GLY A 76 1.98 8.87 -1.91
C GLY A 76 1.38 10.09 -2.65
N GLY A 77 1.13 9.97 -3.95
CA GLY A 77 0.61 11.03 -4.81
C GLY A 77 -0.76 10.73 -5.44
N SER A 78 -1.47 9.66 -5.03
CA SER A 78 -2.82 9.40 -5.53
C SER A 78 -3.81 10.47 -5.02
N PRO A 79 -4.98 10.65 -5.67
CA PRO A 79 -6.04 11.52 -5.16
C PRO A 79 -6.45 11.21 -3.72
N LEU A 80 -6.50 9.94 -3.34
CA LEU A 80 -6.77 9.52 -1.96
C LEU A 80 -5.64 9.96 -1.02
N ASP A 81 -4.37 9.78 -1.41
CA ASP A 81 -3.23 10.22 -0.63
C ASP A 81 -3.30 11.72 -0.33
N GLU A 82 -3.66 12.55 -1.33
CA GLU A 82 -3.82 13.99 -1.16
C GLU A 82 -4.94 14.35 -0.17
N VAL A 83 -6.08 13.68 -0.26
CA VAL A 83 -7.21 13.93 0.67
C VAL A 83 -6.81 13.57 2.09
N LEU A 84 -6.21 12.39 2.30
CA LEU A 84 -5.77 11.95 3.62
C LEU A 84 -4.64 12.83 4.18
N ASN A 85 -3.70 13.22 3.34
CA ASN A 85 -2.62 14.15 3.68
C ASN A 85 -3.17 15.49 4.18
N ARG A 86 -4.16 16.04 3.46
CA ARG A 86 -4.84 17.29 3.82
C ARG A 86 -5.62 17.18 5.13
N ILE A 87 -6.26 16.05 5.38
CA ILE A 87 -6.99 15.79 6.63
C ILE A 87 -6.00 15.70 7.80
N GLY A 88 -4.95 14.86 7.68
CA GLY A 88 -3.95 14.66 8.74
C GLY A 88 -3.13 15.91 9.08
N SER A 89 -3.04 16.88 8.17
CA SER A 89 -2.36 18.16 8.43
C SER A 89 -3.14 19.11 9.33
N LYS A 90 -4.42 18.84 9.62
CA LYS A 90 -5.28 19.73 10.44
C LYS A 90 -5.21 19.37 11.92
N ILE A 91 -5.38 20.39 12.76
CA ILE A 91 -5.45 20.24 14.22
C ILE A 91 -6.64 19.34 14.59
N GLY A 92 -6.44 18.47 15.57
CA GLY A 92 -7.46 17.54 16.07
C GLY A 92 -7.74 16.34 15.16
N ASN A 93 -7.05 16.24 14.01
CA ASN A 93 -7.22 15.13 13.10
C ASN A 93 -6.01 14.23 13.13
N CYS A 94 -6.25 12.92 13.21
CA CYS A 94 -5.28 11.87 12.99
C CYS A 94 -5.79 10.92 11.91
N VAL A 95 -4.91 10.49 11.02
CA VAL A 95 -5.22 9.48 9.99
C VAL A 95 -4.26 8.32 10.15
N VAL A 96 -4.81 7.13 10.28
CA VAL A 96 -4.06 5.88 10.47
C VAL A 96 -4.37 4.94 9.33
N VAL A 97 -3.36 4.33 8.73
CA VAL A 97 -3.49 3.43 7.58
C VAL A 97 -2.74 2.12 7.79
N ALA A 98 -3.26 1.05 7.19
CA ALA A 98 -2.61 -0.25 7.20
C ALA A 98 -1.52 -0.32 6.12
N ALA A 99 -0.39 -0.98 6.44
CA ALA A 99 0.71 -1.15 5.49
C ALA A 99 0.36 -2.04 4.28
N GLY A 100 -0.66 -2.88 4.40
CA GLY A 100 -1.02 -3.91 3.43
C GLY A 100 -0.49 -5.30 3.82
N ASN A 101 -0.95 -6.34 3.12
CA ASN A 101 -0.60 -7.73 3.42
C ASN A 101 0.11 -8.42 2.25
N GLU A 102 0.90 -7.66 1.48
CA GLU A 102 1.50 -8.09 0.21
C GLU A 102 3.00 -8.43 0.32
N GLY A 103 3.58 -8.39 1.52
CA GLY A 103 5.04 -8.49 1.74
C GLY A 103 5.70 -9.77 1.21
N ASN A 104 5.00 -10.90 1.16
CA ASN A 104 5.53 -12.17 0.64
C ASN A 104 4.67 -12.78 -0.49
N GLU A 105 3.85 -11.98 -1.14
CA GLU A 105 2.88 -12.46 -2.14
C GLU A 105 3.47 -12.59 -3.56
N ARG A 106 4.75 -12.24 -3.75
CA ARG A 106 5.49 -12.37 -5.02
C ARG A 106 4.89 -11.55 -6.18
N LEU A 107 4.21 -10.45 -5.87
CA LEU A 107 3.56 -9.56 -6.84
C LEU A 107 4.31 -8.22 -7.04
N HIS A 108 5.53 -8.14 -6.54
CA HIS A 108 6.42 -7.01 -6.78
C HIS A 108 7.78 -7.48 -7.32
N TYR A 109 8.26 -6.78 -8.33
CA TYR A 109 9.58 -6.92 -8.92
C TYR A 109 10.31 -5.58 -8.88
N ARG A 110 11.58 -5.59 -8.50
CA ARG A 110 12.47 -4.42 -8.59
C ARG A 110 13.64 -4.75 -9.48
N GLY A 111 13.88 -3.91 -10.48
CA GLY A 111 15.00 -4.04 -11.41
C GLY A 111 15.80 -2.77 -11.54
N THR A 112 16.99 -2.91 -12.13
CA THR A 112 17.86 -1.78 -12.45
C THR A 112 18.47 -1.99 -13.85
N ILE A 113 18.44 -0.95 -14.67
CA ILE A 113 19.13 -0.92 -15.96
C ILE A 113 20.33 0.02 -15.80
N GLY A 114 21.53 -0.49 -16.10
CA GLY A 114 22.74 0.32 -16.04
C GLY A 114 22.72 1.48 -17.03
N ILE A 115 23.50 2.51 -16.75
CA ILE A 115 23.78 3.62 -17.68
C ILE A 115 24.55 3.02 -18.86
N ALA A 116 23.86 2.52 -19.87
CA ALA A 116 24.47 1.87 -21.01
C ALA A 116 23.73 2.22 -22.30
N THR A 117 24.43 1.96 -23.39
CA THR A 117 23.96 2.12 -24.76
C THR A 117 22.55 1.56 -24.99
N GLU A 118 21.86 2.06 -26.01
CA GLU A 118 20.48 1.74 -26.43
C GLU A 118 20.11 0.24 -26.54
N THR A 119 21.07 -0.66 -26.32
CA THR A 119 20.92 -2.12 -26.43
C THR A 119 20.77 -2.85 -25.11
N THR A 120 20.86 -2.16 -23.96
CA THR A 120 20.76 -2.83 -22.65
C THR A 120 19.31 -3.14 -22.34
N THR A 121 19.00 -4.44 -22.22
CA THR A 121 17.68 -4.95 -21.86
C THR A 121 17.74 -5.63 -20.50
N HIS A 122 16.67 -5.47 -19.74
CA HIS A 122 16.46 -6.20 -18.49
C HIS A 122 15.23 -7.10 -18.63
N ASN A 123 15.43 -8.41 -18.47
CA ASN A 123 14.36 -9.40 -18.60
C ASN A 123 13.70 -9.64 -17.23
N VAL A 124 12.39 -9.52 -17.20
CA VAL A 124 11.56 -9.80 -16.04
C VAL A 124 10.63 -10.96 -16.34
N GLU A 125 10.74 -12.02 -15.58
CA GLU A 125 9.94 -13.22 -15.75
C GLU A 125 8.74 -13.23 -14.81
N PHE A 126 7.55 -13.39 -15.39
CA PHE A 126 6.29 -13.46 -14.68
C PHE A 126 5.55 -14.74 -15.09
N ARG A 127 5.22 -15.56 -14.09
CA ARG A 127 4.42 -16.76 -14.33
C ARG A 127 2.95 -16.42 -14.35
N VAL A 128 2.23 -16.94 -15.32
CA VAL A 128 0.77 -16.91 -15.44
C VAL A 128 0.22 -18.31 -15.20
N GLY A 129 -0.77 -18.42 -14.33
CA GLY A 129 -1.48 -19.67 -14.04
C GLY A 129 -2.41 -20.10 -15.17
N ASP A 130 -3.04 -21.26 -14.99
CA ASP A 130 -4.01 -21.82 -15.95
C ASP A 130 -5.33 -21.05 -15.89
N ASN A 131 -6.00 -20.91 -17.05
CA ASN A 131 -7.34 -20.32 -17.19
C ASN A 131 -7.50 -18.92 -16.60
N VAL A 132 -6.44 -18.10 -16.66
CA VAL A 132 -6.48 -16.71 -16.22
C VAL A 132 -7.15 -15.83 -17.28
N PRO A 133 -8.28 -15.16 -17.00
CA PRO A 133 -8.96 -14.34 -18.00
C PRO A 133 -8.18 -13.05 -18.32
N GLY A 134 -7.34 -12.59 -17.40
CA GLY A 134 -6.48 -11.43 -17.55
C GLY A 134 -5.92 -10.96 -16.21
N PHE A 135 -5.02 -10.00 -16.29
CA PHE A 135 -4.42 -9.31 -15.14
C PHE A 135 -3.78 -7.98 -15.58
N VAL A 136 -3.40 -7.19 -14.61
CA VAL A 136 -2.74 -5.90 -14.83
C VAL A 136 -1.39 -5.91 -14.13
N LEU A 137 -0.37 -5.37 -14.81
CA LEU A 137 0.91 -5.00 -14.23
C LEU A 137 1.19 -3.52 -14.47
N GLU A 138 1.79 -2.87 -13.50
CA GLU A 138 2.21 -1.46 -13.59
C GLU A 138 3.73 -1.37 -13.41
N LEU A 139 4.44 -0.91 -14.45
CA LEU A 139 5.86 -0.55 -14.31
C LEU A 139 5.95 0.94 -14.00
N TRP A 140 6.71 1.24 -12.95
CA TRP A 140 6.96 2.60 -12.50
C TRP A 140 8.46 2.91 -12.49
N GLY A 141 8.83 4.02 -13.12
CA GLY A 141 10.18 4.59 -13.13
C GLY A 141 10.20 5.98 -12.49
N ASN A 142 11.36 6.40 -12.01
CA ASN A 142 11.57 7.75 -11.50
C ASN A 142 12.02 8.68 -12.64
N ALA A 143 11.52 9.91 -12.66
CA ALA A 143 12.03 10.92 -13.57
C ALA A 143 13.52 11.24 -13.25
N PRO A 144 14.36 11.52 -14.26
CA PRO A 144 14.04 11.69 -15.68
C PRO A 144 14.13 10.41 -16.53
N ASP A 145 14.27 9.24 -15.90
CA ASP A 145 14.43 7.98 -16.60
C ASP A 145 13.19 7.65 -17.45
N ILE A 146 13.43 7.16 -18.65
CA ILE A 146 12.40 6.74 -19.59
C ILE A 146 12.62 5.28 -19.94
N PHE A 147 11.62 4.47 -19.64
CA PHE A 147 11.60 3.05 -19.96
C PHE A 147 10.61 2.73 -21.08
N SER A 148 10.85 1.63 -21.77
CA SER A 148 9.93 1.03 -22.73
C SER A 148 9.95 -0.49 -22.57
N VAL A 149 8.97 -1.18 -23.12
CA VAL A 149 8.84 -2.63 -22.95
C VAL A 149 8.68 -3.36 -24.27
N GLY A 150 8.99 -4.64 -24.26
CA GLY A 150 8.65 -5.64 -25.24
C GLY A 150 8.31 -6.94 -24.51
N PHE A 151 7.85 -7.95 -25.21
CA PHE A 151 7.32 -9.16 -24.57
C PHE A 151 7.80 -10.42 -25.29
N VAL A 152 7.94 -11.51 -24.53
CA VAL A 152 8.02 -12.86 -25.06
C VAL A 152 6.96 -13.71 -24.37
N SER A 153 6.12 -14.34 -25.15
CA SER A 153 5.07 -15.23 -24.65
C SER A 153 5.63 -16.59 -24.22
N PRO A 154 4.86 -17.40 -23.46
CA PRO A 154 5.27 -18.75 -23.09
C PRO A 154 5.59 -19.68 -24.28
N PHE A 155 4.98 -19.45 -25.43
CA PHE A 155 5.23 -20.22 -26.68
C PHE A 155 6.38 -19.66 -27.52
N GLY A 156 7.07 -18.63 -27.04
CA GLY A 156 8.25 -18.06 -27.69
C GLY A 156 7.96 -16.98 -28.72
N GLU A 157 6.70 -16.58 -28.90
CA GLU A 157 6.38 -15.43 -29.75
C GLU A 157 6.94 -14.15 -29.14
N SER A 158 7.75 -13.41 -29.90
CA SER A 158 8.46 -12.23 -29.43
C SER A 158 7.91 -10.96 -30.04
N VAL A 159 7.47 -10.05 -29.19
CA VAL A 159 7.11 -8.68 -29.55
C VAL A 159 8.32 -7.79 -29.25
N PRO A 160 8.87 -7.10 -30.27
CA PRO A 160 10.04 -6.23 -30.10
C PRO A 160 9.70 -5.03 -29.23
N ARG A 161 10.70 -4.20 -28.93
CA ARG A 161 10.56 -2.95 -28.21
C ARG A 161 9.44 -2.08 -28.81
N ILE A 162 8.49 -1.70 -27.95
CA ILE A 162 7.38 -0.84 -28.33
C ILE A 162 7.77 0.62 -28.03
N PRO A 163 7.76 1.50 -29.04
CA PRO A 163 8.13 2.90 -28.85
C PRO A 163 7.23 3.60 -27.83
N VAL A 164 7.83 4.46 -27.02
CA VAL A 164 7.09 5.28 -26.04
C VAL A 164 6.26 6.33 -26.77
N ARG A 165 4.95 6.31 -26.52
CA ARG A 165 3.99 7.30 -27.04
C ARG A 165 3.07 7.74 -25.93
N GLN A 166 3.19 8.99 -25.51
CA GLN A 166 2.37 9.54 -24.43
C GLN A 166 0.87 9.44 -24.74
N GLY A 167 0.12 8.83 -23.81
CA GLY A 167 -1.35 8.79 -23.83
C GLY A 167 -1.98 7.92 -24.91
N SER A 168 -1.20 7.24 -25.77
CA SER A 168 -1.74 6.29 -26.73
C SER A 168 -1.90 4.90 -26.09
N VAL A 169 -2.95 4.19 -26.52
CA VAL A 169 -3.17 2.79 -26.19
C VAL A 169 -2.66 1.94 -27.35
N GLU A 170 -1.61 1.17 -27.11
CA GLU A 170 -1.08 0.21 -28.08
C GLU A 170 -1.71 -1.16 -27.79
N ASN A 171 -2.34 -1.75 -28.83
CA ASN A 171 -2.93 -3.08 -28.75
C ASN A 171 -2.01 -4.09 -29.44
N ILE A 172 -1.47 -5.00 -28.64
CA ILE A 172 -0.55 -6.05 -29.08
C ILE A 172 -1.34 -7.35 -29.11
N ASN A 173 -1.48 -7.94 -30.30
CA ASN A 173 -2.12 -9.23 -30.47
C ASN A 173 -1.05 -10.27 -30.84
N PHE A 174 -1.03 -11.37 -30.13
CA PHE A 174 -0.19 -12.50 -30.44
C PHE A 174 -0.83 -13.34 -31.57
N VAL A 175 -0.01 -13.83 -32.49
CA VAL A 175 -0.50 -14.52 -33.69
C VAL A 175 -0.75 -16.01 -33.43
N PHE A 176 0.11 -16.61 -32.62
CA PHE A 176 0.05 -18.06 -32.32
C PHE A 176 -0.75 -18.40 -31.08
N GLU A 177 -1.29 -17.40 -30.39
CA GLU A 177 -2.06 -17.55 -29.16
C GLU A 177 -3.20 -16.52 -29.11
N GLN A 178 -4.19 -16.80 -28.27
CA GLN A 178 -5.32 -15.85 -28.10
C GLN A 178 -4.97 -14.64 -27.23
N SER A 179 -3.74 -14.57 -26.76
CA SER A 179 -3.27 -13.55 -25.85
C SER A 179 -3.21 -12.18 -26.50
N SER A 180 -3.59 -11.14 -25.76
CA SER A 180 -3.33 -9.76 -26.16
C SER A 180 -2.96 -8.88 -24.97
N ILE A 181 -2.23 -7.79 -25.25
CA ILE A 181 -1.80 -6.83 -24.23
C ILE A 181 -2.22 -5.44 -24.67
N GLU A 182 -2.97 -4.74 -23.83
CA GLU A 182 -3.18 -3.30 -23.94
C GLU A 182 -2.08 -2.59 -23.15
N LEU A 183 -1.29 -1.77 -23.82
CA LEU A 183 -0.17 -1.05 -23.28
C LEU A 183 -0.41 0.45 -23.35
N THR A 184 -0.22 1.15 -22.23
CA THR A 184 -0.30 2.62 -22.19
C THR A 184 0.96 3.17 -21.52
N TYR A 185 1.52 4.22 -22.11
CA TYR A 185 2.63 4.98 -21.52
C TYR A 185 2.13 6.32 -20.99
N GLU A 186 2.42 6.60 -19.74
CA GLU A 186 2.30 7.90 -19.12
C GLU A 186 3.68 8.34 -18.67
N LEU A 187 4.28 9.29 -19.40
CA LEU A 187 5.66 9.73 -19.18
C LEU A 187 5.84 10.50 -17.88
N VAL A 188 4.79 11.25 -17.50
CA VAL A 188 4.77 12.04 -16.28
C VAL A 188 3.42 11.84 -15.62
N GLU A 189 3.34 10.88 -14.72
CA GLU A 189 2.13 10.66 -13.93
C GLU A 189 1.91 11.83 -12.97
N SER A 190 0.69 12.37 -12.98
CA SER A 190 0.36 13.66 -12.35
C SER A 190 0.58 13.72 -10.84
N GLY A 191 0.43 12.58 -10.14
CA GLY A 191 0.56 12.51 -8.69
C GLY A 191 1.98 12.38 -8.19
N THR A 192 2.85 11.72 -8.98
CA THR A 192 4.21 11.36 -8.55
C THR A 192 5.32 11.94 -9.42
N GLY A 193 4.98 12.43 -10.60
CA GLY A 193 5.96 12.89 -11.59
C GLY A 193 6.79 11.77 -12.23
N GLY A 194 6.60 10.52 -11.83
CA GLY A 194 7.28 9.36 -12.40
C GLY A 194 6.62 8.84 -13.68
N GLN A 195 7.32 7.98 -14.40
CA GLN A 195 6.74 7.28 -15.55
C GLN A 195 5.90 6.09 -15.08
N LEU A 196 4.71 5.93 -15.67
CA LEU A 196 3.87 4.73 -15.58
C LEU A 196 3.80 4.04 -16.94
N ILE A 197 4.06 2.73 -16.95
CA ILE A 197 3.73 1.84 -18.06
C ILE A 197 2.65 0.88 -17.56
N PHE A 198 1.43 1.07 -18.05
CA PHE A 198 0.28 0.25 -17.68
C PHE A 198 0.12 -0.87 -18.69
N MET A 199 0.15 -2.12 -18.23
CA MET A 199 0.12 -3.33 -19.03
C MET A 199 -1.08 -4.18 -18.64
N ARG A 200 -2.08 -4.24 -19.51
CA ARG A 200 -3.29 -5.04 -19.30
C ARG A 200 -3.28 -6.28 -20.19
N PHE A 201 -3.03 -7.43 -19.61
CA PHE A 201 -3.01 -8.73 -20.28
C PHE A 201 -4.45 -9.28 -20.37
N LYS A 202 -4.85 -9.70 -21.55
CA LYS A 202 -6.16 -10.30 -21.86
C LYS A 202 -5.95 -11.71 -22.36
N GLN A 203 -6.67 -12.69 -21.80
CA GLN A 203 -6.60 -14.10 -22.14
C GLN A 203 -5.15 -14.61 -22.29
N PRO A 204 -4.26 -14.31 -21.32
CA PRO A 204 -2.86 -14.68 -21.43
C PRO A 204 -2.71 -16.18 -21.37
N SER A 205 -1.86 -16.74 -22.24
CA SER A 205 -1.46 -18.15 -22.18
C SER A 205 -0.76 -18.45 -20.86
N ALA A 206 -1.05 -19.62 -20.29
CA ALA A 206 -0.39 -20.09 -19.08
C ALA A 206 1.10 -20.38 -19.35
N GLY A 207 1.96 -20.10 -18.38
CA GLY A 207 3.40 -20.29 -18.49
C GLY A 207 4.20 -19.06 -18.07
N ILE A 208 5.44 -19.00 -18.53
CA ILE A 208 6.37 -17.91 -18.18
C ILE A 208 6.37 -16.87 -19.30
N TRP A 209 5.93 -15.67 -18.95
CA TRP A 209 6.03 -14.48 -19.77
C TRP A 209 7.31 -13.73 -19.44
N THR A 210 8.03 -13.25 -20.46
CA THR A 210 9.17 -12.37 -20.28
C THR A 210 8.79 -10.95 -20.69
N ILE A 211 8.88 -10.01 -19.75
CA ILE A 211 8.77 -8.57 -20.00
C ILE A 211 10.19 -8.06 -20.20
N LYS A 212 10.52 -7.62 -21.41
CA LYS A 212 11.81 -7.00 -21.72
C LYS A 212 11.72 -5.51 -21.46
N VAL A 213 12.46 -5.02 -20.46
CA VAL A 213 12.50 -3.59 -20.13
C VAL A 213 13.72 -2.97 -20.77
N TYR A 214 13.53 -1.86 -21.46
CA TYR A 214 14.56 -1.09 -22.16
C TYR A 214 14.67 0.30 -21.57
N GLY A 215 15.88 0.79 -21.38
CA GLY A 215 16.15 2.18 -21.02
C GLY A 215 16.31 3.06 -22.26
N ASN A 216 15.67 4.23 -22.27
CA ASN A 216 15.85 5.23 -23.35
C ASN A 216 16.77 6.35 -22.95
N ASN A 217 16.53 6.91 -21.77
CA ASN A 217 17.33 7.97 -21.17
C ASN A 217 17.42 7.62 -19.70
N ILE A 218 18.57 7.13 -19.27
CA ILE A 218 18.72 6.52 -17.94
C ILE A 218 19.76 7.30 -17.14
N LEU A 219 19.33 7.76 -15.98
CA LEU A 219 20.17 8.41 -14.97
C LEU A 219 20.35 7.51 -13.73
N ASP A 220 19.25 6.99 -13.16
CA ASP A 220 19.22 6.10 -11.99
C ASP A 220 19.04 4.63 -12.42
N GLY A 221 18.19 4.40 -13.38
CA GLY A 221 17.89 3.09 -13.96
C GLY A 221 17.00 2.19 -13.12
N ASN A 222 16.58 2.62 -11.95
CA ASN A 222 15.72 1.82 -11.08
C ASN A 222 14.27 1.86 -11.57
N PHE A 223 13.66 0.68 -11.64
CA PHE A 223 12.23 0.53 -11.93
C PHE A 223 11.60 -0.53 -11.03
N ASN A 224 10.30 -0.42 -10.86
CA ASN A 224 9.51 -1.38 -10.11
C ASN A 224 8.33 -1.84 -10.96
N ILE A 225 7.93 -3.12 -10.84
CA ILE A 225 6.70 -3.63 -11.45
C ILE A 225 5.84 -4.20 -10.34
N TRP A 226 4.61 -3.71 -10.23
CA TRP A 226 3.62 -4.23 -9.29
C TRP A 226 2.46 -4.88 -10.01
N GLY A 227 1.99 -6.00 -9.46
CA GLY A 227 0.68 -6.58 -9.74
C GLY A 227 -0.39 -6.10 -8.75
N GLY A 228 -1.61 -6.57 -8.93
CA GLY A 228 -2.72 -6.32 -8.01
C GLY A 228 -2.54 -6.98 -6.64
N LEU A 229 -3.53 -6.82 -5.76
CA LEU A 229 -3.54 -7.51 -4.46
C LEU A 229 -3.73 -9.02 -4.64
N ARG A 230 -3.04 -9.83 -3.83
CA ARG A 230 -3.11 -11.30 -3.89
C ARG A 230 -4.53 -11.84 -3.82
N GLN A 231 -5.37 -11.28 -2.97
CA GLN A 231 -6.75 -11.72 -2.81
C GLN A 231 -7.64 -11.56 -4.05
N TYR A 232 -7.20 -10.79 -5.04
CA TYR A 232 -7.89 -10.57 -6.33
C TYR A 232 -7.09 -11.05 -7.53
N THR A 233 -5.90 -11.60 -7.31
CA THR A 233 -5.00 -12.11 -8.35
C THR A 233 -4.92 -13.64 -8.24
N PRO A 234 -5.04 -14.39 -9.35
CA PRO A 234 -4.89 -15.86 -9.32
C PRO A 234 -3.58 -16.31 -8.68
N GLU A 235 -3.61 -17.38 -7.87
CA GLU A 235 -2.43 -17.89 -7.16
C GLU A 235 -1.26 -18.26 -8.09
N GLY A 236 -1.57 -18.74 -9.29
CA GLY A 236 -0.59 -19.09 -10.30
C GLY A 236 0.17 -17.91 -10.90
N ASN A 237 -0.24 -16.65 -10.60
CA ASN A 237 0.37 -15.44 -11.12
C ASN A 237 1.37 -14.86 -10.12
N TYR A 238 2.67 -14.81 -10.51
CA TYR A 238 3.73 -14.27 -9.67
C TYR A 238 5.03 -14.01 -10.43
N PHE A 239 5.88 -13.12 -9.94
CA PHE A 239 7.25 -12.94 -10.43
C PHE A 239 8.14 -14.10 -9.99
N LEU A 240 9.00 -14.61 -10.88
CA LEU A 240 9.92 -15.68 -10.55
C LEU A 240 10.99 -15.24 -9.54
N THR A 241 11.44 -13.99 -9.66
CA THR A 241 12.40 -13.35 -8.75
C THR A 241 11.79 -12.12 -8.10
N PRO A 242 10.82 -12.31 -7.17
CA PRO A 242 10.11 -11.19 -6.54
C PRO A 242 11.00 -10.44 -5.55
N ASN A 243 10.71 -9.16 -5.37
CA ASN A 243 11.28 -8.36 -4.28
C ASN A 243 10.25 -8.20 -3.17
N PRO A 244 10.55 -8.50 -1.89
CA PRO A 244 9.60 -8.40 -0.79
C PRO A 244 9.45 -6.97 -0.24
N ASP A 245 10.38 -6.07 -0.53
CA ASP A 245 10.34 -4.69 -0.08
C ASP A 245 9.51 -3.81 -1.03
N MET A 246 9.18 -2.58 -0.64
CA MET A 246 8.27 -1.67 -1.36
C MET A 246 6.90 -2.29 -1.67
N THR A 247 6.39 -3.12 -0.76
CA THR A 247 5.09 -3.81 -0.89
C THR A 247 3.99 -3.15 -0.07
N LEU A 248 4.19 -1.90 0.35
CA LEU A 248 3.14 -1.07 0.92
C LEU A 248 1.98 -0.92 -0.08
N THR A 249 0.75 -0.97 0.40
CA THR A 249 -0.41 -0.68 -0.45
C THR A 249 -0.76 0.81 -0.43
N VAL A 250 -1.38 1.35 -1.48
CA VAL A 250 -1.94 2.71 -1.44
C VAL A 250 -3.15 2.70 -0.49
N PRO A 251 -3.28 3.59 0.51
CA PRO A 251 -2.54 4.86 0.72
C PRO A 251 -1.43 4.80 1.79
N ALA A 252 -0.80 3.66 2.06
CA ALA A 252 0.20 3.53 3.13
C ALA A 252 1.46 4.40 2.94
N ALA A 253 1.71 4.86 1.71
CA ALA A 253 2.83 5.75 1.38
C ALA A 253 2.55 7.24 1.62
N THR A 254 1.34 7.63 2.01
CA THR A 254 0.96 9.03 2.28
C THR A 254 1.84 9.64 3.38
N GLU A 255 2.23 10.90 3.21
CA GLU A 255 3.16 11.58 4.12
C GLU A 255 2.56 11.83 5.51
N ASN A 256 1.45 12.59 5.58
CA ASN A 256 0.81 13.00 6.84
C ASN A 256 -0.24 11.98 7.32
N VAL A 257 0.10 10.69 7.25
CA VAL A 257 -0.64 9.61 7.92
C VAL A 257 0.31 8.81 8.80
N ILE A 258 -0.22 8.03 9.72
CA ILE A 258 0.55 7.06 10.50
C ILE A 258 0.28 5.68 9.93
N THR A 259 1.31 5.06 9.37
CA THR A 259 1.22 3.75 8.72
C THR A 259 1.70 2.67 9.68
N PHE A 260 0.84 1.69 9.94
CA PHE A 260 1.20 0.55 10.78
C PHE A 260 1.45 -0.72 9.97
N GLY A 261 2.66 -1.27 10.10
CA GLY A 261 2.99 -2.65 9.79
C GLY A 261 2.57 -3.60 10.92
N GLY A 262 2.80 -4.89 10.70
CA GLY A 262 2.34 -5.92 11.62
C GLY A 262 3.45 -6.81 12.18
N TYR A 263 3.28 -7.25 13.44
CA TYR A 263 4.11 -8.29 14.06
C TYR A 263 3.25 -9.25 14.89
N ASP A 264 3.81 -10.38 15.22
CA ASP A 264 3.22 -11.35 16.15
C ASP A 264 3.68 -11.03 17.57
N ASN A 265 2.76 -10.62 18.43
CA ASN A 265 3.06 -10.23 19.81
C ASN A 265 3.33 -11.41 20.77
N VAL A 266 3.15 -12.64 20.31
CA VAL A 266 3.48 -13.85 21.09
C VAL A 266 4.94 -14.25 20.87
N THR A 267 5.37 -14.21 19.61
CA THR A 267 6.72 -14.62 19.21
C THR A 267 7.68 -13.44 19.04
N ASN A 268 7.17 -12.21 19.03
CA ASN A 268 7.89 -10.97 18.67
C ASN A 268 8.49 -11.02 17.24
N ALA A 269 7.97 -11.88 16.38
CA ALA A 269 8.42 -12.00 15.00
C ALA A 269 7.66 -11.03 14.09
N PHE A 270 8.33 -10.50 13.08
CA PHE A 270 7.68 -9.72 12.03
C PHE A 270 6.60 -10.56 11.32
N TYR A 271 5.46 -9.98 11.04
CA TYR A 271 4.40 -10.65 10.28
C TYR A 271 4.80 -10.71 8.79
N PRO A 272 5.10 -11.91 8.22
CA PRO A 272 5.72 -12.03 6.90
C PRO A 272 4.90 -11.41 5.76
N LYS A 273 3.58 -11.39 5.90
CA LYS A 273 2.69 -10.77 4.90
C LYS A 273 2.61 -9.24 5.03
N SER A 274 3.05 -8.65 6.16
CA SER A 274 3.02 -7.20 6.31
C SER A 274 3.73 -6.49 5.17
N GLY A 275 3.08 -5.47 4.60
CA GLY A 275 3.69 -4.59 3.63
C GLY A 275 4.96 -3.97 4.18
N ARG A 276 6.01 -3.93 3.36
CA ARG A 276 7.33 -3.41 3.71
C ARG A 276 7.63 -2.15 2.92
N GLY A 277 8.41 -1.27 3.54
CA GLY A 277 8.92 -0.05 2.92
C GLY A 277 10.24 -0.26 2.16
N PHE A 278 11.07 0.76 1.97
CA PHE A 278 10.58 2.14 2.14
C PHE A 278 9.64 2.53 0.98
N THR A 279 9.14 3.76 0.92
CA THR A 279 8.42 4.20 -0.27
C THR A 279 9.36 4.29 -1.48
N ARG A 280 8.81 4.39 -2.68
CA ARG A 280 9.62 4.56 -3.91
C ARG A 280 10.54 5.79 -3.84
N GLU A 281 10.17 6.82 -3.11
CA GLU A 281 10.95 8.03 -2.86
C GLU A 281 11.81 7.96 -1.59
N ASN A 282 12.07 6.76 -1.08
CA ASN A 282 12.87 6.48 0.12
C ASN A 282 12.36 7.13 1.42
N ARG A 283 11.06 7.51 1.50
CA ARG A 283 10.48 7.91 2.78
C ARG A 283 10.30 6.69 3.67
N ILE A 284 10.53 6.88 4.96
CA ILE A 284 10.41 5.80 5.95
C ILE A 284 8.92 5.51 6.18
N LYS A 285 8.52 4.34 5.74
CA LYS A 285 7.23 3.69 5.94
C LYS A 285 7.46 2.16 5.98
N PRO A 286 6.66 1.39 6.76
CA PRO A 286 5.66 1.87 7.70
C PRO A 286 6.30 2.78 8.75
N ASP A 287 5.50 3.62 9.44
CA ASP A 287 6.04 4.45 10.53
C ASP A 287 6.39 3.57 11.75
N LEU A 288 5.50 2.64 12.10
CA LEU A 288 5.60 1.76 13.26
C LEU A 288 4.99 0.39 12.94
N THR A 289 5.21 -0.59 13.81
CA THR A 289 4.47 -1.86 13.81
C THR A 289 3.63 -2.00 15.07
N ALA A 290 2.52 -2.75 14.94
CA ALA A 290 1.64 -3.11 16.05
C ALA A 290 1.23 -4.58 15.94
N PRO A 291 0.66 -5.21 17.00
CA PRO A 291 0.21 -6.58 16.94
C PRO A 291 -0.77 -6.82 15.78
N ALA A 292 -0.47 -7.84 14.97
CA ALA A 292 -1.22 -8.15 13.75
C ALA A 292 -1.65 -9.60 13.63
N VAL A 293 -1.10 -10.51 14.44
CA VAL A 293 -1.31 -11.96 14.28
C VAL A 293 -2.15 -12.48 15.43
N ASN A 294 -3.26 -13.19 15.08
CA ASN A 294 -4.16 -13.82 16.04
C ASN A 294 -4.67 -12.88 17.14
N VAL A 295 -4.86 -11.62 16.83
CA VAL A 295 -5.35 -10.60 17.76
C VAL A 295 -6.81 -10.86 18.08
N TYR A 296 -7.14 -10.88 19.37
CA TYR A 296 -8.49 -11.10 19.87
C TYR A 296 -9.31 -9.81 19.79
N GLY A 297 -10.53 -9.91 19.29
CA GLY A 297 -11.40 -8.77 19.12
C GLY A 297 -12.86 -9.16 18.85
N PRO A 298 -13.79 -8.20 18.77
CA PRO A 298 -15.19 -8.46 18.51
C PRO A 298 -15.43 -9.22 17.20
N GLY A 299 -16.34 -10.19 17.24
CA GLY A 299 -16.77 -10.94 16.06
C GLY A 299 -17.96 -10.31 15.35
N ILE A 300 -18.10 -10.56 14.04
CA ILE A 300 -19.18 -9.99 13.20
C ILE A 300 -20.56 -10.47 13.65
N SER A 301 -20.66 -11.71 14.10
CA SER A 301 -21.93 -12.33 14.56
C SER A 301 -22.14 -12.24 16.08
N GLY A 302 -21.44 -11.32 16.74
CA GLY A 302 -21.38 -11.25 18.20
C GLY A 302 -20.25 -12.11 18.78
N GLY A 303 -19.99 -11.96 20.10
CA GLY A 303 -18.86 -12.61 20.76
C GLY A 303 -17.50 -12.09 20.29
N TYR A 304 -16.49 -12.93 20.37
CA TYR A 304 -15.11 -12.57 20.06
C TYR A 304 -14.47 -13.57 19.10
N THR A 305 -13.52 -13.08 18.29
CA THR A 305 -12.78 -13.88 17.33
C THR A 305 -11.32 -13.42 17.26
N ARG A 306 -10.45 -14.25 16.68
CA ARG A 306 -9.08 -13.87 16.37
C ARG A 306 -8.96 -13.43 14.92
N ARG A 307 -8.23 -12.34 14.69
CA ARG A 307 -7.98 -11.77 13.37
C ARG A 307 -6.50 -11.56 13.15
N THR A 308 -6.11 -11.68 11.88
CA THR A 308 -4.71 -11.46 11.45
C THR A 308 -4.68 -10.52 10.25
N GLY A 309 -3.78 -9.55 10.26
CA GLY A 309 -3.56 -8.60 9.18
C GLY A 309 -3.11 -7.23 9.68
N THR A 310 -2.49 -6.45 8.81
CA THR A 310 -2.05 -5.08 9.12
C THR A 310 -3.22 -4.13 9.38
N SER A 311 -4.44 -4.45 8.93
CA SER A 311 -5.65 -3.71 9.29
C SER A 311 -5.98 -3.82 10.78
N VAL A 312 -5.63 -4.96 11.42
CA VAL A 312 -5.77 -5.13 12.88
C VAL A 312 -4.73 -4.29 13.61
N ALA A 313 -3.47 -4.33 13.16
CA ALA A 313 -2.40 -3.46 13.67
C ALA A 313 -2.77 -1.98 13.57
N CYS A 314 -3.34 -1.58 12.43
CA CYS A 314 -3.84 -0.24 12.18
C CYS A 314 -4.93 0.17 13.19
N ALA A 315 -5.88 -0.73 13.48
CA ALA A 315 -6.95 -0.47 14.45
C ALA A 315 -6.41 -0.29 15.88
N LEU A 316 -5.45 -1.12 16.30
CA LEU A 316 -4.78 -0.97 17.61
C LEU A 316 -3.99 0.33 17.69
N GLY A 317 -3.23 0.66 16.63
CA GLY A 317 -2.52 1.92 16.51
C GLY A 317 -3.43 3.14 16.55
N ALA A 318 -4.63 3.02 15.96
CA ALA A 318 -5.65 4.08 16.01
C ALA A 318 -6.17 4.32 17.43
N GLY A 319 -6.36 3.26 18.21
CA GLY A 319 -6.71 3.38 19.62
C GLY A 319 -5.64 4.13 20.42
N ALA A 320 -4.37 3.82 20.19
CA ALA A 320 -3.25 4.57 20.79
C ALA A 320 -3.26 6.05 20.40
N CYS A 321 -3.51 6.35 19.12
CA CYS A 321 -3.65 7.74 18.65
C CYS A 321 -4.82 8.46 19.31
N ALA A 322 -5.95 7.77 19.54
CA ALA A 322 -7.12 8.32 20.20
C ALA A 322 -6.81 8.71 21.65
N GLN A 323 -6.10 7.85 22.40
CA GLN A 323 -5.66 8.18 23.76
C GLN A 323 -4.76 9.44 23.79
N ILE A 324 -3.81 9.55 22.86
CA ILE A 324 -2.93 10.73 22.76
C ILE A 324 -3.74 11.98 22.40
N LEU A 325 -4.73 11.89 21.51
CA LEU A 325 -5.62 13.01 21.19
C LEU A 325 -6.52 13.40 22.36
N GLN A 326 -6.99 12.43 23.14
CA GLN A 326 -7.74 12.70 24.37
C GLN A 326 -6.90 13.54 25.33
N TRP A 327 -5.71 13.05 25.67
CA TRP A 327 -4.80 13.77 26.55
C TRP A 327 -4.43 15.17 26.02
N GLY A 328 -4.13 15.25 24.70
CA GLY A 328 -3.66 16.51 24.11
C GLY A 328 -4.74 17.54 23.90
N ILE A 329 -5.86 17.16 23.29
CA ILE A 329 -6.91 18.07 22.83
C ILE A 329 -8.08 18.14 23.81
N VAL A 330 -8.59 16.98 24.26
CA VAL A 330 -9.78 16.95 25.10
C VAL A 330 -9.47 17.45 26.51
N GLU A 331 -8.31 17.08 27.05
CA GLU A 331 -7.80 17.49 28.36
C GLU A 331 -6.97 18.80 28.32
N ASP A 332 -6.90 19.44 27.14
CA ASP A 332 -6.25 20.74 26.90
C ASP A 332 -4.74 20.80 27.20
N ASN A 333 -4.05 19.66 27.28
CA ASN A 333 -2.60 19.62 27.52
C ASN A 333 -1.79 20.16 26.32
N LYS A 334 -2.24 19.86 25.07
CA LYS A 334 -1.63 20.32 23.81
C LYS A 334 -2.71 20.57 22.75
N PRO A 335 -3.45 21.69 22.81
CA PRO A 335 -4.66 21.92 22.00
C PRO A 335 -4.40 22.09 20.49
N TYR A 336 -3.15 22.27 20.08
CA TYR A 336 -2.77 22.40 18.66
C TYR A 336 -2.25 21.09 18.05
N MET A 337 -2.49 19.95 18.71
CA MET A 337 -2.01 18.64 18.28
C MET A 337 -2.62 18.24 16.93
N LYS A 338 -1.79 17.71 16.06
CA LYS A 338 -2.14 17.14 14.75
C LYS A 338 -1.32 15.88 14.47
N ASN A 339 -1.59 15.19 13.38
CA ASN A 339 -1.05 13.88 13.06
C ASN A 339 0.47 13.73 13.28
N ASN A 340 1.26 14.71 12.83
CA ASN A 340 2.72 14.65 12.96
C ASN A 340 3.21 14.70 14.42
N TYR A 341 2.50 15.39 15.32
CA TYR A 341 2.85 15.37 16.74
C TYR A 341 2.63 13.99 17.33
N ILE A 342 1.45 13.40 17.05
CA ILE A 342 1.12 12.04 17.51
C ILE A 342 2.15 11.04 17.00
N LYS A 343 2.45 11.07 15.70
CA LYS A 343 3.48 10.25 15.08
C LYS A 343 4.82 10.36 15.79
N ASN A 344 5.29 11.57 16.03
CA ASN A 344 6.58 11.81 16.69
C ASN A 344 6.62 11.26 18.11
N TYR A 345 5.55 11.38 18.88
CA TYR A 345 5.48 10.82 20.23
C TYR A 345 5.49 9.30 20.22
N LEU A 346 4.72 8.68 19.32
CA LEU A 346 4.73 7.23 19.14
C LEU A 346 6.09 6.71 18.69
N ILE A 347 6.78 7.41 17.77
CA ILE A 347 8.14 7.06 17.33
C ILE A 347 9.15 7.17 18.46
N ARG A 348 9.06 8.23 19.27
CA ARG A 348 9.99 8.42 20.40
C ARG A 348 9.79 7.37 21.49
N GLY A 349 8.55 6.97 21.76
CA GLY A 349 8.22 5.91 22.71
C GLY A 349 8.33 4.49 22.16
N ALA A 350 8.63 4.31 20.88
CA ALA A 350 8.64 3.00 20.24
C ALA A 350 9.73 2.08 20.84
N GLU A 351 9.35 0.83 21.07
CA GLU A 351 10.28 -0.22 21.47
C GLU A 351 11.12 -0.68 20.26
N ARG A 352 12.42 -0.91 20.49
CA ARG A 352 13.40 -1.27 19.48
C ARG A 352 14.22 -2.46 19.93
N ASN A 353 14.24 -3.50 19.10
CA ASN A 353 15.15 -4.63 19.30
C ASN A 353 16.59 -4.20 18.96
N ARG A 354 17.55 -4.50 19.83
CA ARG A 354 18.97 -4.11 19.67
C ARG A 354 19.64 -4.79 18.48
N ASP A 355 19.12 -5.93 18.04
CA ASP A 355 19.66 -6.70 16.92
C ASP A 355 19.16 -6.20 15.55
N ILE A 356 18.26 -5.21 15.53
CA ILE A 356 17.67 -4.65 14.31
C ILE A 356 18.12 -3.19 14.17
N ARG A 357 18.58 -2.86 12.96
CA ARG A 357 18.87 -1.46 12.61
C ARG A 357 17.57 -0.71 12.31
N TYR A 358 17.38 0.41 12.96
CA TYR A 358 16.23 1.31 12.75
C TYR A 358 16.65 2.64 12.14
N PRO A 359 15.80 3.26 11.28
CA PRO A 359 14.55 2.69 10.75
C PRO A 359 14.79 1.55 9.77
N SER A 360 13.81 0.65 9.62
CA SER A 360 13.90 -0.47 8.68
C SER A 360 12.64 -0.61 7.82
N GLU A 361 12.77 -1.30 6.70
CA GLU A 361 11.68 -1.55 5.76
C GLU A 361 10.53 -2.35 6.39
N GLN A 362 10.85 -3.20 7.36
CA GLN A 362 9.89 -4.07 8.04
C GLN A 362 9.24 -3.37 9.24
N TRP A 363 10.06 -2.83 10.12
CA TRP A 363 9.65 -2.35 11.44
C TRP A 363 9.41 -0.84 11.52
N GLY A 364 9.73 -0.10 10.45
CA GLY A 364 9.76 1.36 10.50
C GLY A 364 10.67 1.87 11.61
N TYR A 365 10.13 2.65 12.54
CA TYR A 365 10.87 3.15 13.71
C TYR A 365 10.79 2.26 14.94
N GLY A 366 10.09 1.12 14.89
CA GLY A 366 9.95 0.16 15.97
C GLY A 366 8.52 -0.29 16.21
N THR A 367 8.29 -1.01 17.31
CA THR A 367 6.96 -1.44 17.74
C THR A 367 6.31 -0.38 18.62
N ILE A 368 5.01 -0.26 18.48
CA ILE A 368 4.24 0.72 19.28
C ILE A 368 4.33 0.38 20.77
N ASN A 369 4.67 1.38 21.58
CA ASN A 369 4.61 1.35 23.03
C ASN A 369 3.95 2.64 23.54
N VAL A 370 2.67 2.52 23.89
CA VAL A 370 1.85 3.65 24.30
C VAL A 370 2.28 4.20 25.65
N PHE A 371 2.68 3.31 26.57
CA PHE A 371 3.13 3.71 27.91
C PHE A 371 4.37 4.60 27.86
N ASP A 372 5.40 4.17 27.14
CA ASP A 372 6.63 4.96 26.99
C ASP A 372 6.37 6.26 26.20
N SER A 373 5.43 6.24 25.25
CA SER A 373 5.01 7.45 24.55
C SER A 373 4.41 8.49 25.51
N PHE A 374 3.57 8.06 26.47
CA PHE A 374 3.03 8.95 27.53
C PHE A 374 4.09 9.41 28.52
N LEU A 375 5.05 8.57 28.91
CA LEU A 375 6.16 9.00 29.76
C LEU A 375 6.98 10.14 29.13
N ILE A 376 7.11 10.15 27.80
CA ILE A 376 7.80 11.21 27.08
C ILE A 376 6.92 12.46 27.00
N LEU A 377 5.61 12.31 26.73
CA LEU A 377 4.65 13.41 26.70
C LEU A 377 4.61 14.21 28.02
N THR A 378 4.64 13.52 29.14
CA THR A 378 4.55 14.13 30.47
C THR A 378 5.85 14.76 30.95
N ARG A 379 6.98 14.49 30.32
CA ARG A 379 8.30 15.06 30.64
C ARG A 379 8.67 16.28 29.79
N THR A 380 7.89 16.59 28.77
CA THR A 380 8.08 17.71 27.82
C THR A 380 6.97 18.73 27.93
#